data_e9dc79bb62797dfc8da05257585004f0
#
_entry.id   e9dc79bb62797dfc8da05257585004f0
#
_cell.length_a   1.000
_cell.length_b   1.000
_cell.length_c   1.000
_cell.angle_alpha   90.00
_cell.angle_beta   90.00
_cell.angle_gamma   90.00
#
_symmetry.space_group_name_H-M   'P 1'
#
loop_
_entity.id
_entity.type
_entity.pdbx_description
1 polymer ?
#
loop_
_entity_poly.entity_id
_entity_poly.type
_entity_poly.pdbx_seq_one_letter_code
_entity_poly.pdbx_strand_id
1 'polypeptide(L)'
;MGQKTILLITDGIGFNASDKFNAFANAKKPAYDYLFKNVPNTLLRTSGLAVGLPQGQMGNSEVGHMTIGSGRILYQNLVKIDRAIDEGSLEKNEALQSLLSKCRRVHVIGLYSDGGVHSHMSHFDAMCSLAVANGCEVCAHAITDGRDVGPKSGLAFIKSLQEKAQNAGFRLASVSGRFYAMDRDKRWER
;
A
#
# COMPACT_ATOMS: atom_id res chain seq x y z
N MET A 1 40.78 2.09 22.11
CA MET A 1 39.64 3.04 22.05
C MET A 1 38.82 2.68 20.81
N GLY A 2 37.52 2.40 20.94
CA GLY A 2 36.67 2.09 19.79
C GLY A 2 36.54 3.30 18.88
N GLN A 3 36.53 3.07 17.57
CA GLN A 3 36.34 4.10 16.56
C GLN A 3 34.91 4.64 16.67
N LYS A 4 34.74 5.93 16.86
CA LYS A 4 33.43 6.58 16.93
C LYS A 4 32.94 6.89 15.50
N THR A 5 31.70 6.55 15.20
CA THR A 5 31.08 6.83 13.89
C THR A 5 29.90 7.76 14.06
N ILE A 6 29.74 8.69 13.15
CA ILE A 6 28.58 9.60 13.08
C ILE A 6 27.84 9.31 11.77
N LEU A 7 26.55 9.04 11.87
CA LEU A 7 25.64 8.99 10.73
C LEU A 7 24.87 10.32 10.67
N LEU A 8 25.13 11.13 9.64
CA LEU A 8 24.41 12.37 9.40
C LEU A 8 23.40 12.16 8.27
N ILE A 9 22.12 12.32 8.58
CA ILE A 9 21.02 12.18 7.62
C ILE A 9 20.49 13.58 7.29
N THR A 10 20.62 13.99 6.02
CA THR A 10 20.02 15.22 5.50
C THR A 10 18.81 14.81 4.68
N ASP A 11 17.66 14.73 5.35
CA ASP A 11 16.41 14.24 4.77
C ASP A 11 15.80 15.26 3.76
N GLY A 12 15.04 14.74 2.80
CA GLY A 12 14.34 15.55 1.79
C GLY A 12 15.21 16.02 0.62
N ILE A 13 16.47 15.57 0.48
CA ILE A 13 17.34 15.89 -0.65
C ILE A 13 17.38 14.71 -1.63
N GLY A 14 16.74 14.88 -2.79
CA GLY A 14 16.78 13.89 -3.86
C GLY A 14 17.79 14.24 -4.95
N PHE A 15 18.29 13.23 -5.65
CA PHE A 15 19.12 13.43 -6.82
C PHE A 15 18.25 13.69 -8.07
N ASN A 16 18.57 14.78 -8.77
CA ASN A 16 18.03 15.09 -10.09
C ASN A 16 19.15 15.68 -10.95
N ALA A 17 19.36 15.12 -12.13
CA ALA A 17 20.39 15.59 -13.06
C ALA A 17 20.05 16.97 -13.68
N SER A 18 18.77 17.39 -13.66
CA SER A 18 18.33 18.70 -14.14
C SER A 18 18.42 19.74 -13.02
N ASP A 19 18.90 20.91 -13.35
CA ASP A 19 18.88 22.10 -12.50
C ASP A 19 17.56 22.88 -12.58
N LYS A 20 16.75 22.61 -13.62
CA LYS A 20 15.45 23.25 -13.82
C LYS A 20 14.48 22.85 -12.72
N PHE A 21 13.93 23.85 -12.02
CA PHE A 21 13.06 23.69 -10.85
C PHE A 21 13.69 22.89 -9.68
N ASN A 22 15.02 22.87 -9.60
CA ASN A 22 15.77 22.16 -8.58
C ASN A 22 16.47 23.17 -7.65
N ALA A 23 15.83 23.51 -6.54
CA ALA A 23 16.36 24.48 -5.59
C ALA A 23 17.70 24.03 -4.99
N PHE A 24 17.88 22.74 -4.72
CA PHE A 24 19.14 22.22 -4.19
C PHE A 24 20.28 22.34 -5.20
N ALA A 25 20.04 22.04 -6.50
CA ALA A 25 21.06 22.19 -7.53
C ALA A 25 21.53 23.64 -7.66
N ASN A 26 20.61 24.60 -7.56
CA ASN A 26 20.87 26.02 -7.72
C ASN A 26 21.37 26.73 -6.45
N ALA A 27 21.39 26.07 -5.31
CA ALA A 27 21.85 26.65 -4.05
C ALA A 27 23.36 26.73 -3.97
N LYS A 28 23.89 27.71 -3.22
CA LYS A 28 25.29 27.73 -2.79
C LYS A 28 25.51 26.65 -1.76
N LYS A 29 26.20 25.58 -2.11
CA LYS A 29 26.36 24.39 -1.27
C LYS A 29 27.79 23.83 -1.30
N PRO A 30 28.81 24.65 -0.95
CA PRO A 30 30.23 24.30 -1.15
C PRO A 30 30.63 23.00 -0.46
N ALA A 31 30.06 22.69 0.71
CA ALA A 31 30.33 21.44 1.43
C ALA A 31 29.80 20.22 0.63
N TYR A 32 28.56 20.26 0.14
CA TYR A 32 28.02 19.18 -0.70
C TYR A 32 28.75 19.04 -2.02
N ASP A 33 29.09 20.15 -2.67
CA ASP A 33 29.85 20.13 -3.93
C ASP A 33 31.23 19.49 -3.72
N TYR A 34 31.90 19.81 -2.61
CA TYR A 34 33.16 19.15 -2.23
C TYR A 34 32.98 17.65 -1.99
N LEU A 35 31.97 17.27 -1.18
CA LEU A 35 31.68 15.85 -0.84
C LEU A 35 31.39 15.03 -2.08
N PHE A 36 30.49 15.49 -2.94
CA PHE A 36 30.11 14.75 -4.16
C PHE A 36 31.26 14.61 -5.15
N LYS A 37 32.20 15.56 -5.16
CA LYS A 37 33.34 15.54 -6.08
C LYS A 37 34.51 14.71 -5.55
N ASN A 38 34.77 14.76 -4.25
CA ASN A 38 36.06 14.32 -3.69
C ASN A 38 35.94 13.12 -2.72
N VAL A 39 34.75 12.75 -2.28
CA VAL A 39 34.52 11.68 -1.34
C VAL A 39 33.75 10.56 -2.00
N PRO A 40 34.07 9.27 -1.73
CA PRO A 40 33.28 8.16 -2.25
C PRO A 40 31.80 8.32 -1.93
N ASN A 41 30.96 8.23 -2.96
CA ASN A 41 29.51 8.40 -2.82
C ASN A 41 28.77 7.44 -3.76
N THR A 42 27.49 7.20 -3.45
CA THR A 42 26.60 6.39 -4.27
C THR A 42 25.17 6.90 -4.17
N LEU A 43 24.35 6.51 -5.13
CA LEU A 43 22.92 6.80 -5.13
C LEU A 43 22.15 5.61 -4.56
N LEU A 44 21.17 5.90 -3.70
CA LEU A 44 20.26 4.91 -3.15
C LEU A 44 18.87 5.03 -3.78
N ARG A 45 18.22 3.90 -3.97
CA ARG A 45 16.79 3.89 -4.33
C ARG A 45 15.97 4.16 -3.08
N THR A 46 15.13 5.20 -3.13
CA THR A 46 14.35 5.67 -1.99
C THR A 46 12.84 5.57 -2.20
N SER A 47 12.39 4.76 -3.17
CA SER A 47 10.97 4.60 -3.52
C SER A 47 10.63 3.14 -3.85
N GLY A 48 9.36 2.84 -3.86
CA GLY A 48 8.82 1.54 -4.23
C GLY A 48 9.38 0.39 -3.38
N LEU A 49 9.54 -0.77 -3.98
CA LEU A 49 9.98 -1.99 -3.29
C LEU A 49 11.35 -1.87 -2.60
N ALA A 50 12.21 -0.96 -3.04
CA ALA A 50 13.50 -0.73 -2.42
C ALA A 50 13.41 -0.20 -0.97
N VAL A 51 12.27 0.35 -0.59
CA VAL A 51 11.97 0.82 0.77
C VAL A 51 10.71 0.16 1.35
N GLY A 52 10.27 -0.95 0.76
CA GLY A 52 9.13 -1.73 1.25
C GLY A 52 7.75 -1.19 0.91
N LEU A 53 7.67 -0.25 -0.03
CA LEU A 53 6.43 0.33 -0.55
C LEU A 53 6.02 -0.33 -1.88
N PRO A 54 4.75 -0.22 -2.30
CA PRO A 54 4.33 -0.65 -3.64
C PRO A 54 5.17 -0.02 -4.75
N GLN A 55 5.29 -0.73 -5.86
CA GLN A 55 6.02 -0.23 -7.04
C GLN A 55 5.42 1.10 -7.52
N GLY A 56 6.30 2.08 -7.80
CA GLY A 56 5.89 3.41 -8.24
C GLY A 56 5.50 4.38 -7.13
N GLN A 57 5.35 3.91 -5.89
CA GLN A 57 5.05 4.78 -4.76
C GLN A 57 6.31 5.50 -4.28
N MET A 58 6.21 6.82 -4.12
CA MET A 58 7.28 7.66 -3.58
C MET A 58 7.56 7.30 -2.12
N GLY A 59 8.84 7.23 -1.77
CA GLY A 59 9.27 7.03 -0.38
C GLY A 59 8.91 8.20 0.54
N ASN A 60 9.04 7.96 1.83
CA ASN A 60 8.88 8.98 2.86
C ASN A 60 9.92 8.78 3.96
N SER A 61 10.01 9.76 4.86
CA SER A 61 10.99 9.75 5.96
C SER A 61 10.85 8.51 6.86
N GLU A 62 9.63 8.09 7.19
CA GLU A 62 9.36 6.96 8.07
C GLU A 62 9.97 5.67 7.54
N VAL A 63 9.61 5.27 6.32
CA VAL A 63 10.11 4.01 5.73
C VAL A 63 11.61 4.06 5.46
N GLY A 64 12.16 5.24 5.13
CA GLY A 64 13.59 5.43 4.93
C GLY A 64 14.38 5.23 6.22
N HIS A 65 13.99 5.89 7.30
CA HIS A 65 14.63 5.76 8.61
C HIS A 65 14.45 4.36 9.19
N MET A 66 13.29 3.74 9.03
CA MET A 66 13.08 2.34 9.45
C MET A 66 14.00 1.37 8.70
N THR A 67 14.19 1.57 7.41
CA THR A 67 15.09 0.75 6.58
C THR A 67 16.55 0.91 7.02
N ILE A 68 17.00 2.15 7.26
CA ILE A 68 18.35 2.44 7.78
C ILE A 68 18.54 1.80 9.16
N GLY A 69 17.58 2.01 10.07
CA GLY A 69 17.69 1.52 11.46
C GLY A 69 17.64 0.00 11.58
N SER A 70 16.86 -0.67 10.72
CA SER A 70 16.75 -2.14 10.72
C SER A 70 17.85 -2.85 9.93
N GLY A 71 18.58 -2.14 9.08
CA GLY A 71 19.57 -2.71 8.16
C GLY A 71 18.97 -3.63 7.09
N ARG A 72 17.66 -3.57 6.88
CA ARG A 72 16.93 -4.38 5.88
C ARG A 72 15.69 -3.67 5.40
N ILE A 73 15.17 -4.08 4.23
CA ILE A 73 13.89 -3.59 3.72
C ILE A 73 12.75 -4.14 4.58
N LEU A 74 11.93 -3.23 5.14
CA LEU A 74 10.73 -3.57 5.90
C LEU A 74 9.51 -3.34 5.01
N TYR A 75 8.97 -4.41 4.46
CA TYR A 75 7.77 -4.33 3.62
C TYR A 75 6.57 -3.81 4.42
N GLN A 76 5.89 -2.83 3.88
CA GLN A 76 4.62 -2.32 4.40
C GLN A 76 3.50 -3.35 4.21
N ASN A 77 2.43 -3.21 4.97
CA ASN A 77 1.37 -4.23 5.01
C ASN A 77 0.76 -4.50 3.62
N LEU A 78 0.58 -3.47 2.80
CA LEU A 78 0.09 -3.64 1.43
C LEU A 78 0.97 -4.61 0.64
N VAL A 79 2.29 -4.35 0.60
CA VAL A 79 3.26 -5.20 -0.10
C VAL A 79 3.35 -6.61 0.50
N LYS A 80 3.21 -6.74 1.83
CA LYS A 80 3.17 -8.06 2.47
C LYS A 80 1.98 -8.89 2.02
N ILE A 81 0.81 -8.24 1.88
CA ILE A 81 -0.41 -8.93 1.43
C ILE A 81 -0.31 -9.26 -0.05
N ASP A 82 0.16 -8.31 -0.90
CA ASP A 82 0.42 -8.57 -2.33
C ASP A 82 1.29 -9.82 -2.49
N ARG A 83 2.43 -9.85 -1.81
CA ARG A 83 3.34 -11.00 -1.85
C ARG A 83 2.70 -12.28 -1.33
N ALA A 84 1.91 -12.21 -0.27
CA ALA A 84 1.23 -13.38 0.27
C ALA A 84 0.21 -13.97 -0.72
N ILE A 85 -0.43 -13.12 -1.52
CA ILE A 85 -1.33 -13.53 -2.60
C ILE A 85 -0.53 -14.16 -3.74
N ASP A 86 0.51 -13.46 -4.23
CA ASP A 86 1.33 -13.88 -5.37
C ASP A 86 2.08 -15.20 -5.10
N GLU A 87 2.58 -15.37 -3.87
CA GLU A 87 3.32 -16.56 -3.43
C GLU A 87 2.39 -17.72 -2.97
N GLY A 88 1.07 -17.50 -2.94
CA GLY A 88 0.07 -18.47 -2.45
C GLY A 88 0.20 -18.79 -0.95
N SER A 89 0.88 -17.93 -0.19
CA SER A 89 1.04 -18.12 1.26
C SER A 89 -0.18 -17.64 2.05
N LEU A 90 -1.00 -16.75 1.47
CA LEU A 90 -2.27 -16.32 2.07
C LEU A 90 -3.22 -17.52 2.25
N GLU A 91 -3.30 -18.40 1.27
CA GLU A 91 -4.12 -19.61 1.29
C GLU A 91 -3.66 -20.61 2.36
N LYS A 92 -2.38 -20.59 2.73
CA LYS A 92 -1.77 -21.46 3.72
C LYS A 92 -1.78 -20.88 5.14
N ASN A 93 -2.35 -19.68 5.32
CA ASN A 93 -2.40 -19.06 6.63
C ASN A 93 -3.33 -19.84 7.57
N GLU A 94 -2.77 -20.43 8.62
CA GLU A 94 -3.48 -21.33 9.54
C GLU A 94 -4.67 -20.66 10.23
N ALA A 95 -4.53 -19.38 10.64
CA ALA A 95 -5.61 -18.66 11.29
C ALA A 95 -6.77 -18.42 10.32
N LEU A 96 -6.47 -18.08 9.07
CA LEU A 96 -7.47 -17.88 8.03
C LEU A 96 -8.16 -19.19 7.65
N GLN A 97 -7.41 -20.26 7.46
CA GLN A 97 -7.94 -21.59 7.19
C GLN A 97 -8.83 -22.10 8.34
N SER A 98 -8.38 -21.93 9.59
CA SER A 98 -9.19 -22.26 10.76
C SER A 98 -10.51 -21.48 10.85
N LEU A 99 -10.48 -20.20 10.44
CA LEU A 99 -11.70 -19.39 10.37
C LEU A 99 -12.64 -19.90 9.27
N LEU A 100 -12.13 -20.02 8.04
CA LEU A 100 -12.94 -20.39 6.88
C LEU A 100 -13.54 -21.79 7.00
N SER A 101 -12.83 -22.74 7.61
CA SER A 101 -13.35 -24.10 7.83
C SER A 101 -14.54 -24.18 8.82
N LYS A 102 -14.71 -23.15 9.65
CA LYS A 102 -15.79 -23.08 10.64
C LYS A 102 -16.96 -22.19 10.20
N CYS A 103 -16.75 -21.37 9.16
CA CYS A 103 -17.73 -20.39 8.72
C CYS A 103 -18.56 -20.92 7.56
N ARG A 104 -19.89 -20.89 7.69
CA ARG A 104 -20.79 -21.15 6.57
C ARG A 104 -20.93 -19.93 5.66
N ARG A 105 -20.87 -18.73 6.24
CA ARG A 105 -21.00 -17.46 5.54
C ARG A 105 -19.92 -16.48 5.99
N VAL A 106 -19.33 -15.76 5.03
CA VAL A 106 -18.29 -14.77 5.25
C VAL A 106 -18.73 -13.44 4.66
N HIS A 107 -18.55 -12.37 5.41
CA HIS A 107 -18.75 -11.01 4.99
C HIS A 107 -17.39 -10.36 4.78
N VAL A 108 -17.08 -9.97 3.53
CA VAL A 108 -15.85 -9.24 3.19
C VAL A 108 -16.21 -7.77 3.03
N ILE A 109 -15.59 -6.92 3.85
CA ILE A 109 -15.88 -5.48 3.89
C ILE A 109 -14.56 -4.73 3.67
N GLY A 110 -14.56 -3.76 2.76
CA GLY A 110 -13.37 -2.95 2.51
C GLY A 110 -13.58 -1.84 1.52
N LEU A 111 -12.62 -0.92 1.49
CA LEU A 111 -12.53 0.12 0.47
C LEU A 111 -12.11 -0.54 -0.84
N TYR A 112 -12.96 -0.45 -1.86
CA TYR A 112 -12.77 -1.11 -3.14
C TYR A 112 -12.28 -0.11 -4.19
N SER A 113 -10.97 0.06 -4.27
CA SER A 113 -10.28 0.90 -5.26
C SER A 113 -8.86 0.41 -5.50
N ASP A 114 -8.19 0.97 -6.48
CA ASP A 114 -6.78 0.73 -6.80
C ASP A 114 -5.82 1.73 -6.11
N GLY A 115 -6.32 2.60 -5.24
CA GLY A 115 -5.52 3.63 -4.58
C GLY A 115 -4.49 3.10 -3.58
N GLY A 116 -4.74 1.95 -2.96
CA GLY A 116 -3.77 1.27 -2.10
C GLY A 116 -3.38 2.00 -0.82
N VAL A 117 -4.20 2.94 -0.34
CA VAL A 117 -3.92 3.70 0.90
C VAL A 117 -4.49 3.00 2.13
N HIS A 118 -5.77 2.65 2.10
CA HIS A 118 -6.44 1.97 3.23
C HIS A 118 -6.74 0.50 2.92
N SER A 119 -6.90 0.17 1.65
CA SER A 119 -7.21 -1.16 1.12
C SER A 119 -6.83 -1.17 -0.35
N HIS A 120 -6.80 -2.34 -0.96
CA HIS A 120 -6.64 -2.50 -2.40
C HIS A 120 -7.65 -3.52 -2.92
N MET A 121 -8.25 -3.23 -4.08
CA MET A 121 -9.28 -4.09 -4.67
C MET A 121 -8.80 -5.52 -4.93
N SER A 122 -7.51 -5.73 -5.25
CA SER A 122 -6.95 -7.07 -5.45
C SER A 122 -6.97 -7.91 -4.17
N HIS A 123 -6.73 -7.29 -3.00
CA HIS A 123 -6.80 -7.99 -1.71
C HIS A 123 -8.23 -8.39 -1.38
N PHE A 124 -9.17 -7.50 -1.66
CA PHE A 124 -10.60 -7.77 -1.49
C PHE A 124 -11.04 -8.96 -2.35
N ASP A 125 -10.68 -8.95 -3.64
CA ASP A 125 -10.98 -10.01 -4.58
C ASP A 125 -10.36 -11.35 -4.16
N ALA A 126 -9.09 -11.33 -3.73
CA ALA A 126 -8.40 -12.53 -3.25
C ALA A 126 -9.10 -13.15 -2.03
N MET A 127 -9.55 -12.31 -1.09
CA MET A 127 -10.30 -12.79 0.08
C MET A 127 -11.66 -13.38 -0.29
N CYS A 128 -12.39 -12.75 -1.22
CA CYS A 128 -13.65 -13.30 -1.71
C CYS A 128 -13.43 -14.65 -2.38
N SER A 129 -12.45 -14.73 -3.29
CA SER A 129 -12.12 -15.97 -4.00
C SER A 129 -11.68 -17.10 -3.06
N LEU A 130 -10.84 -16.79 -2.08
CA LEU A 130 -10.37 -17.75 -1.09
C LEU A 130 -11.53 -18.31 -0.23
N ALA A 131 -12.44 -17.45 0.20
CA ALA A 131 -13.59 -17.87 0.98
C ALA A 131 -14.55 -18.75 0.16
N VAL A 132 -14.78 -18.41 -1.12
CA VAL A 132 -15.57 -19.26 -2.04
C VAL A 132 -14.89 -20.62 -2.24
N ALA A 133 -13.57 -20.65 -2.46
CA ALA A 133 -12.81 -21.87 -2.64
C ALA A 133 -12.86 -22.80 -1.41
N ASN A 134 -13.07 -22.24 -0.22
CA ASN A 134 -13.29 -22.98 1.02
C ASN A 134 -14.77 -23.34 1.28
N GLY A 135 -15.66 -23.17 0.30
CA GLY A 135 -17.07 -23.55 0.38
C GLY A 135 -17.96 -22.59 1.18
N CYS A 136 -17.48 -21.39 1.48
CA CYS A 136 -18.27 -20.40 2.18
C CYS A 136 -19.23 -19.65 1.22
N GLU A 137 -20.42 -19.32 1.71
CA GLU A 137 -21.25 -18.28 1.08
C GLU A 137 -20.61 -16.92 1.36
N VAL A 138 -20.29 -16.15 0.31
CA VAL A 138 -19.57 -14.87 0.46
C VAL A 138 -20.48 -13.70 0.13
N CYS A 139 -20.54 -12.74 1.06
CA CYS A 139 -21.24 -11.47 0.93
C CYS A 139 -20.19 -10.34 0.89
N ALA A 140 -20.01 -9.73 -0.26
CA ALA A 140 -19.10 -8.61 -0.47
C ALA A 140 -19.78 -7.28 -0.16
N HIS A 141 -19.14 -6.44 0.66
CA HIS A 141 -19.59 -5.10 1.02
C HIS A 141 -18.53 -4.10 0.59
N ALA A 142 -18.74 -3.49 -0.57
CA ALA A 142 -17.77 -2.58 -1.15
C ALA A 142 -18.00 -1.14 -0.69
N ILE A 143 -16.93 -0.49 -0.24
CA ILE A 143 -16.91 0.93 0.05
C ILE A 143 -16.21 1.63 -1.11
N THR A 144 -16.92 2.54 -1.82
CA THR A 144 -16.30 3.30 -2.91
C THR A 144 -15.40 4.41 -2.36
N ASP A 145 -14.30 4.66 -3.04
CA ASP A 145 -13.32 5.69 -2.68
C ASP A 145 -13.73 7.08 -3.24
N GLY A 146 -12.96 7.66 -4.10
CA GLY A 146 -13.17 8.97 -4.69
C GLY A 146 -12.36 10.08 -4.01
N ARG A 147 -11.46 9.71 -3.07
CA ARG A 147 -10.50 10.61 -2.43
C ARG A 147 -9.07 10.26 -2.77
N ASP A 148 -8.70 8.99 -2.61
CA ASP A 148 -7.34 8.50 -2.92
C ASP A 148 -7.23 8.10 -4.39
N VAL A 149 -8.36 8.03 -5.09
CA VAL A 149 -8.50 7.81 -6.54
C VAL A 149 -9.44 8.87 -7.13
N GLY A 150 -9.60 8.86 -8.45
CA GLY A 150 -10.48 9.82 -9.15
C GLY A 150 -11.91 9.87 -8.56
N PRO A 151 -12.50 11.06 -8.33
CA PRO A 151 -13.78 11.21 -7.64
C PRO A 151 -14.97 10.45 -8.27
N LYS A 152 -14.87 10.11 -9.56
CA LYS A 152 -15.92 9.43 -10.30
C LYS A 152 -15.56 7.98 -10.69
N SER A 153 -14.42 7.44 -10.20
CA SER A 153 -13.94 6.09 -10.57
C SER A 153 -14.76 4.96 -9.95
N GLY A 154 -15.46 5.21 -8.85
CA GLY A 154 -16.20 4.18 -8.10
C GLY A 154 -17.18 3.37 -8.92
N LEU A 155 -17.88 3.99 -9.89
CA LEU A 155 -18.84 3.28 -10.74
C LEU A 155 -18.16 2.19 -11.57
N ALA A 156 -16.97 2.47 -12.14
CA ALA A 156 -16.23 1.50 -12.94
C ALA A 156 -15.75 0.33 -12.08
N PHE A 157 -15.25 0.62 -10.89
CA PHE A 157 -14.81 -0.42 -9.94
C PHE A 157 -15.96 -1.32 -9.49
N ILE A 158 -17.13 -0.75 -9.17
CA ILE A 158 -18.30 -1.54 -8.77
C ILE A 158 -18.84 -2.40 -9.91
N LYS A 159 -18.87 -1.92 -11.14
CA LYS A 159 -19.22 -2.75 -12.30
C LYS A 159 -18.27 -3.94 -12.46
N SER A 160 -16.96 -3.70 -12.38
CA SER A 160 -15.97 -4.77 -12.42
C SER A 160 -16.14 -5.77 -11.27
N LEU A 161 -16.42 -5.30 -10.04
CA LEU A 161 -16.69 -6.19 -8.91
C LEU A 161 -17.95 -7.03 -9.13
N GLN A 162 -18.99 -6.45 -9.71
CA GLN A 162 -20.24 -7.18 -9.99
C GLN A 162 -20.02 -8.30 -11.01
N GLU A 163 -19.25 -8.04 -12.07
CA GLU A 163 -18.87 -9.05 -13.07
C GLU A 163 -18.03 -10.17 -12.42
N LYS A 164 -17.06 -9.81 -11.60
CA LYS A 164 -16.24 -10.77 -10.84
C LYS A 164 -17.10 -11.61 -9.89
N ALA A 165 -18.04 -10.99 -9.20
CA ALA A 165 -18.94 -11.67 -8.26
C ALA A 165 -19.76 -12.76 -8.98
N GLN A 166 -20.31 -12.44 -10.15
CA GLN A 166 -21.04 -13.41 -10.97
C GLN A 166 -20.16 -14.58 -11.42
N ASN A 167 -18.94 -14.29 -11.87
CA ASN A 167 -18.01 -15.30 -12.37
C ASN A 167 -17.41 -16.18 -11.29
N ALA A 168 -17.14 -15.61 -10.12
CA ALA A 168 -16.48 -16.29 -8.99
C ALA A 168 -17.46 -16.91 -7.98
N GLY A 169 -18.78 -16.71 -8.15
CA GLY A 169 -19.78 -17.33 -7.30
C GLY A 169 -19.97 -16.67 -5.93
N PHE A 170 -19.70 -15.38 -5.80
CA PHE A 170 -20.03 -14.62 -4.59
C PHE A 170 -21.06 -13.51 -4.86
N ARG A 171 -21.60 -12.92 -3.82
CA ARG A 171 -22.65 -11.90 -3.94
C ARG A 171 -22.16 -10.52 -3.53
N LEU A 172 -22.33 -9.52 -4.37
CA LEU A 172 -22.23 -8.12 -3.97
C LEU A 172 -23.47 -7.76 -3.13
N ALA A 173 -23.29 -7.66 -1.82
CA ALA A 173 -24.39 -7.50 -0.87
C ALA A 173 -24.71 -6.03 -0.58
N SER A 174 -23.71 -5.16 -0.55
CA SER A 174 -23.93 -3.72 -0.39
C SER A 174 -22.82 -2.88 -1.02
N VAL A 175 -23.15 -1.66 -1.36
CA VAL A 175 -22.22 -0.61 -1.79
C VAL A 175 -22.48 0.64 -0.95
N SER A 176 -21.43 1.22 -0.39
CA SER A 176 -21.50 2.48 0.35
C SER A 176 -20.40 3.43 -0.12
N GLY A 177 -20.63 4.72 -0.01
CA GLY A 177 -19.59 5.72 -0.24
C GLY A 177 -18.69 5.89 0.98
N ARG A 178 -17.39 6.11 0.75
CA ARG A 178 -16.40 6.42 1.79
C ARG A 178 -16.85 7.60 2.67
N PHE A 179 -17.53 8.58 2.10
CA PHE A 179 -18.03 9.73 2.83
C PHE A 179 -18.91 9.33 4.03
N TYR A 180 -19.70 8.26 3.89
CA TYR A 180 -20.54 7.74 4.97
C TYR A 180 -19.83 6.69 5.81
N ALA A 181 -19.20 5.72 5.16
CA ALA A 181 -18.63 4.56 5.84
C ALA A 181 -17.34 4.88 6.62
N MET A 182 -16.64 5.97 6.26
CA MET A 182 -15.38 6.40 6.89
C MET A 182 -15.49 7.86 7.37
N ASP A 183 -16.64 8.27 7.90
CA ASP A 183 -16.85 9.64 8.35
C ASP A 183 -15.90 9.99 9.50
N ARG A 184 -15.14 11.08 9.33
CA ARG A 184 -14.16 11.58 10.30
C ARG A 184 -14.70 12.71 11.16
N ASP A 185 -15.86 13.26 10.83
CA ASP A 185 -16.48 14.39 11.50
C ASP A 185 -17.52 13.95 12.55
N LYS A 186 -17.55 12.66 12.86
CA LYS A 186 -18.46 12.07 13.86
C LYS A 186 -19.95 12.30 13.56
N ARG A 187 -20.32 12.26 12.29
CA ARG A 187 -21.71 12.45 11.83
C ARG A 187 -22.48 11.12 11.82
N TRP A 188 -22.55 10.48 12.98
CA TRP A 188 -23.11 9.14 13.15
C TRP A 188 -24.61 9.02 12.86
N GLU A 189 -25.33 10.13 12.84
CA GLU A 189 -26.80 10.20 12.74
C GLU A 189 -27.32 10.51 11.32
N ARG A 190 -26.57 10.19 10.30
CA ARG A 190 -26.97 10.46 8.91
C ARG A 190 -27.42 9.22 8.17
#